data_74380065766e56808f67cfaa143d5c93
#
_entry.id   74380065766e56808f67cfaa143d5c93
#
_cell.length_a   1.000
_cell.length_b   1.000
_cell.length_c   1.000
_cell.angle_alpha   90.00
_cell.angle_beta   90.00
_cell.angle_gamma   90.00
#
_symmetry.space_group_name_H-M   'P 1'
#
loop_
_entity.id
_entity.type
_entity.pdbx_description
1 polymer ?
#
loop_
_entity_poly.entity_id
_entity_poly.type
_entity_poly.pdbx_seq_one_letter_code
_entity_poly.pdbx_strand_id
1 'polypeptide(L)'
;MEMKQVVPVHERLREALAEAGKKQADLVRETGLDKGAVSSYLSGKYEPKSKAINAMAKCLDVSEMWLWGYDVPKVRTIEQKKNDALVDVVSKLRKDPEFFSVVADLAELAPEEYASVKSIISALRNK
;
A
#
# COMPACT_ATOMS: atom_id res chain seq x y z
N MET A 1 10.85 17.72 -17.49
CA MET A 1 11.96 17.77 -16.53
C MET A 1 12.13 16.39 -15.90
N GLU A 2 13.27 15.77 -16.09
CA GLU A 2 13.51 14.45 -15.52
C GLU A 2 13.86 14.55 -14.04
N MET A 3 13.18 13.75 -13.22
CA MET A 3 13.54 13.63 -11.81
C MET A 3 14.80 12.77 -11.69
N LYS A 4 15.75 13.25 -10.89
CA LYS A 4 16.98 12.52 -10.63
C LYS A 4 16.91 11.86 -9.26
N GLN A 5 17.44 10.64 -9.20
CA GLN A 5 17.65 9.95 -7.94
C GLN A 5 18.78 10.67 -7.18
N VAL A 6 18.47 11.14 -5.98
CA VAL A 6 19.44 11.86 -5.14
C VAL A 6 19.96 11.02 -3.98
N VAL A 7 19.26 9.94 -3.65
CA VAL A 7 19.64 9.01 -2.59
C VAL A 7 19.42 7.58 -3.10
N PRO A 8 20.35 6.65 -2.81
CA PRO A 8 20.14 5.25 -3.19
C PRO A 8 18.92 4.63 -2.50
N VAL A 9 18.24 3.73 -3.21
CA VAL A 9 17.05 3.05 -2.68
C VAL A 9 17.34 2.37 -1.34
N HIS A 10 18.46 1.67 -1.22
CA HIS A 10 18.78 0.93 0.01
C HIS A 10 18.89 1.84 1.25
N GLU A 11 19.36 3.06 1.09
CA GLU A 11 19.44 4.02 2.20
C GLU A 11 18.04 4.46 2.64
N ARG A 12 17.18 4.80 1.67
CA ARG A 12 15.79 5.19 1.94
C ARG A 12 15.00 4.04 2.55
N LEU A 13 15.24 2.82 2.06
CA LEU A 13 14.57 1.62 2.56
C LEU A 13 14.94 1.36 4.02
N ARG A 14 16.21 1.48 4.37
CA ARG A 14 16.68 1.33 5.76
C ARG A 14 16.08 2.40 6.67
N GLU A 15 16.07 3.65 6.20
CA GLU A 15 15.50 4.76 6.95
C GLU A 15 14.01 4.53 7.24
N ALA A 16 13.24 4.18 6.21
CA ALA A 16 11.80 3.94 6.35
C ALA A 16 11.50 2.76 7.27
N LEU A 17 12.28 1.70 7.15
CA LEU A 17 12.13 0.50 8.00
C LEU A 17 12.38 0.84 9.47
N ALA A 18 13.44 1.58 9.75
CA ALA A 18 13.80 2.00 11.11
C ALA A 18 12.71 2.92 11.70
N GLU A 19 12.23 3.90 10.93
CA GLU A 19 11.19 4.81 11.39
C GLU A 19 9.85 4.11 11.64
N ALA A 20 9.54 3.07 10.86
CA ALA A 20 8.35 2.27 11.05
C ALA A 20 8.46 1.33 12.26
N GLY A 21 9.64 1.22 12.86
CA GLY A 21 9.88 0.31 13.97
C GLY A 21 9.77 -1.16 13.56
N LYS A 22 10.04 -1.45 12.29
CA LYS A 22 9.93 -2.79 11.73
C LYS A 22 11.30 -3.40 11.46
N LYS A 23 11.33 -4.73 11.44
CA LYS A 23 12.52 -5.51 11.09
C LYS A 23 12.39 -6.06 9.68
N GLN A 24 13.50 -6.56 9.14
CA GLN A 24 13.50 -7.21 7.82
C GLN A 24 12.46 -8.34 7.74
N ALA A 25 12.33 -9.14 8.80
CA ALA A 25 11.35 -10.23 8.83
C ALA A 25 9.91 -9.71 8.71
N ASP A 26 9.61 -8.56 9.31
CA ASP A 26 8.29 -7.94 9.21
C ASP A 26 8.01 -7.53 7.77
N LEU A 27 9.00 -6.93 7.12
CA LEU A 27 8.88 -6.49 5.72
C LEU A 27 8.61 -7.69 4.79
N VAL A 28 9.34 -8.80 4.99
CA VAL A 28 9.14 -10.03 4.22
C VAL A 28 7.71 -10.56 4.41
N ARG A 29 7.27 -10.66 5.67
CA ARG A 29 5.94 -11.19 6.00
C ARG A 29 4.82 -10.32 5.44
N GLU A 30 4.93 -9.01 5.60
CA GLU A 30 3.86 -8.08 5.23
C GLU A 30 3.78 -7.84 3.72
N THR A 31 4.90 -7.91 3.01
CA THR A 31 4.93 -7.69 1.55
C THR A 31 4.78 -8.98 0.75
N GLY A 32 5.11 -10.12 1.35
CA GLY A 32 5.15 -11.40 0.63
C GLY A 32 6.33 -11.53 -0.32
N LEU A 33 7.29 -10.61 -0.26
CA LEU A 33 8.49 -10.67 -1.08
C LEU A 33 9.46 -11.74 -0.56
N ASP A 34 10.31 -12.26 -1.46
CA ASP A 34 11.30 -13.24 -1.12
C ASP A 34 12.32 -12.70 -0.10
N LYS A 35 12.64 -13.50 0.91
CA LYS A 35 13.57 -13.13 1.98
C LYS A 35 14.94 -12.73 1.45
N GLY A 36 15.47 -13.51 0.50
CA GLY A 36 16.77 -13.22 -0.11
C GLY A 36 16.76 -11.93 -0.91
N ALA A 37 15.66 -11.66 -1.61
CA ALA A 37 15.48 -10.43 -2.37
C ALA A 37 15.46 -9.21 -1.44
N VAL A 38 14.67 -9.27 -0.37
CA VAL A 38 14.59 -8.16 0.61
C VAL A 38 15.96 -7.89 1.24
N SER A 39 16.68 -8.94 1.61
CA SER A 39 18.06 -8.82 2.12
C SER A 39 18.96 -8.09 1.13
N SER A 40 18.89 -8.44 -0.15
CA SER A 40 19.68 -7.82 -1.21
C SER A 40 19.29 -6.36 -1.44
N TYR A 41 18.00 -6.03 -1.33
CA TYR A 41 17.52 -4.64 -1.45
C TYR A 41 18.04 -3.79 -0.30
N LEU A 42 18.02 -4.31 0.93
CA LEU A 42 18.49 -3.58 2.12
C LEU A 42 20.01 -3.38 2.10
N SER A 43 20.76 -4.34 1.57
CA SER A 43 22.22 -4.23 1.49
C SER A 43 22.71 -3.38 0.33
N GLY A 44 21.83 -3.10 -0.64
CA GLY A 44 22.20 -2.38 -1.85
C GLY A 44 22.81 -3.27 -2.93
N LYS A 45 22.81 -4.59 -2.73
CA LYS A 45 23.36 -5.54 -3.69
C LYS A 45 22.58 -5.55 -5.00
N TYR A 46 21.25 -5.51 -4.89
CA TYR A 46 20.34 -5.41 -6.02
C TYR A 46 19.33 -4.30 -5.78
N GLU A 47 18.98 -3.60 -6.85
CA GLU A 47 17.94 -2.58 -6.82
C GLU A 47 16.58 -3.23 -7.07
N PRO A 48 15.56 -2.94 -6.23
CA PRO A 48 14.23 -3.48 -6.46
C PRO A 48 13.57 -2.88 -7.70
N LYS A 49 12.70 -3.66 -8.33
CA LYS A 49 11.89 -3.19 -9.45
C LYS A 49 10.58 -2.59 -8.92
N SER A 50 9.80 -1.99 -9.83
CA SER A 50 8.57 -1.27 -9.48
C SER A 50 7.62 -2.05 -8.57
N LYS A 51 7.38 -3.32 -8.85
CA LYS A 51 6.49 -4.15 -8.05
C LYS A 51 6.95 -4.24 -6.59
N ALA A 52 8.24 -4.46 -6.37
CA ALA A 52 8.82 -4.53 -5.03
C ALA A 52 8.79 -3.17 -4.35
N ILE A 53 9.14 -2.10 -5.06
CA ILE A 53 9.08 -0.73 -4.53
C ILE A 53 7.67 -0.40 -4.07
N ASN A 54 6.67 -0.68 -4.89
CA ASN A 54 5.28 -0.38 -4.57
C ASN A 54 4.81 -1.13 -3.32
N ALA A 55 5.14 -2.42 -3.22
CA ALA A 55 4.79 -3.24 -2.07
C ALA A 55 5.47 -2.73 -0.78
N MET A 56 6.76 -2.41 -0.85
CA MET A 56 7.51 -1.93 0.32
C MET A 56 7.07 -0.52 0.73
N ALA A 57 6.83 0.37 -0.22
CA ALA A 57 6.35 1.73 0.06
C ALA A 57 4.99 1.70 0.77
N LYS A 58 4.07 0.87 0.30
CA LYS A 58 2.77 0.68 0.93
C LYS A 58 2.92 0.14 2.36
N CYS A 59 3.74 -0.89 2.53
CA CYS A 59 4.01 -1.51 3.82
C CYS A 59 4.59 -0.52 4.84
N LEU A 60 5.50 0.34 4.40
CA LEU A 60 6.20 1.30 5.25
C LEU A 60 5.52 2.68 5.32
N ASP A 61 4.38 2.83 4.64
CA ASP A 61 3.58 4.06 4.58
C ASP A 61 4.39 5.27 4.12
N VAL A 62 5.14 5.09 3.04
CA VAL A 62 5.93 6.16 2.42
C VAL A 62 5.60 6.30 0.94
N SER A 63 5.94 7.45 0.37
CA SER A 63 5.80 7.69 -1.06
C SER A 63 6.72 6.76 -1.86
N GLU A 64 6.20 6.17 -2.92
CA GLU A 64 6.97 5.32 -3.82
C GLU A 64 8.12 6.08 -4.46
N MET A 65 7.86 7.29 -4.91
CA MET A 65 8.88 8.15 -5.54
C MET A 65 9.98 8.52 -4.54
N TRP A 66 9.61 8.76 -3.28
CA TRP A 66 10.60 9.00 -2.23
C TRP A 66 11.47 7.76 -2.01
N LEU A 67 10.85 6.58 -1.96
CA LEU A 67 11.58 5.32 -1.77
C LEU A 67 12.54 5.05 -2.93
N TRP A 68 12.15 5.43 -4.16
CA TRP A 68 13.03 5.35 -5.34
C TRP A 68 14.27 6.22 -5.19
N GLY A 69 14.25 7.20 -4.29
CA GLY A 69 15.37 8.09 -4.03
C GLY A 69 15.24 9.47 -4.64
N TYR A 70 14.07 9.83 -5.13
CA TYR A 70 13.84 11.16 -5.71
C TYR A 70 13.65 12.22 -4.63
N ASP A 71 13.92 13.47 -5.00
CA ASP A 71 13.77 14.61 -4.10
C ASP A 71 12.30 15.06 -4.06
N VAL A 72 11.52 14.29 -3.33
CA VAL A 72 10.07 14.50 -3.15
C VAL A 72 9.73 14.23 -1.68
N PRO A 73 8.56 14.72 -1.20
CA PRO A 73 8.14 14.45 0.18
C PRO A 73 8.04 12.96 0.47
N LYS A 74 8.44 12.58 1.68
CA LYS A 74 8.39 11.20 2.16
C LYS A 74 6.96 10.69 2.34
N VAL A 75 6.04 11.59 2.68
CA VAL A 75 4.65 11.26 3.00
C VAL A 75 3.95 10.66 1.78
N ARG A 76 3.25 9.56 2.00
CA ARG A 76 2.45 8.92 0.97
C ARG A 76 1.27 9.82 0.61
N THR A 77 1.04 10.05 -0.70
CA THR A 77 -0.01 10.97 -1.15
C THR A 77 -1.41 10.44 -0.89
N ILE A 78 -2.40 11.34 -0.89
CA ILE A 78 -3.81 10.96 -0.76
C ILE A 78 -4.22 10.01 -1.88
N GLU A 79 -3.75 10.27 -3.10
CA GLU A 79 -4.02 9.41 -4.25
C GLU A 79 -3.43 8.00 -4.06
N GLN A 80 -2.20 7.90 -3.58
CA GLN A 80 -1.57 6.61 -3.28
C GLN A 80 -2.38 5.84 -2.23
N LYS A 81 -2.84 6.52 -1.18
CA LYS A 81 -3.66 5.91 -0.12
C LYS A 81 -5.01 5.42 -0.65
N LYS A 82 -5.63 6.17 -1.55
CA LYS A 82 -6.88 5.75 -2.19
C LYS A 82 -6.67 4.52 -3.08
N ASN A 83 -5.56 4.47 -3.81
CA ASN A 83 -5.22 3.31 -4.64
C ASN A 83 -4.96 2.08 -3.77
N ASP A 84 -4.31 2.24 -2.62
CA ASP A 84 -4.08 1.14 -1.67
C ASP A 84 -5.42 0.56 -1.19
N ALA A 85 -6.36 1.42 -0.82
CA ALA A 85 -7.69 1.00 -0.39
C ALA A 85 -8.44 0.26 -1.49
N LEU A 86 -8.34 0.75 -2.73
CA LEU A 86 -8.97 0.12 -3.89
C LEU A 86 -8.39 -1.29 -4.14
N VAL A 87 -7.07 -1.42 -4.07
CA VAL A 87 -6.40 -2.72 -4.23
C VAL A 87 -6.87 -3.71 -3.17
N ASP A 88 -6.99 -3.26 -1.92
CA ASP A 88 -7.45 -4.10 -0.81
C ASP A 88 -8.89 -4.57 -1.02
N VAL A 89 -9.78 -3.67 -1.44
CA VAL A 89 -11.18 -4.01 -1.73
C VAL A 89 -11.27 -4.99 -2.90
N VAL A 90 -10.53 -4.75 -3.99
CA VAL A 90 -10.52 -5.65 -5.15
C VAL A 90 -10.01 -7.03 -4.77
N SER A 91 -8.96 -7.09 -3.95
CA SER A 91 -8.43 -8.36 -3.46
C SER A 91 -9.49 -9.14 -2.68
N LYS A 92 -10.20 -8.47 -1.78
CA LYS A 92 -11.27 -9.09 -0.99
C LYS A 92 -12.42 -9.57 -1.88
N LEU A 93 -12.80 -8.78 -2.90
CA LEU A 93 -13.83 -9.17 -3.87
C LEU A 93 -13.48 -10.47 -4.60
N ARG A 94 -12.20 -10.65 -4.93
CA ARG A 94 -11.74 -11.86 -5.63
C ARG A 94 -11.70 -13.09 -4.75
N LYS A 95 -11.42 -12.92 -3.46
CA LYS A 95 -11.23 -14.02 -2.51
C LYS A 95 -12.48 -14.45 -1.77
N ASP A 96 -13.47 -13.57 -1.66
CA ASP A 96 -14.65 -13.76 -0.84
C ASP A 96 -15.93 -13.60 -1.69
N PRO A 97 -16.53 -14.72 -2.16
CA PRO A 97 -17.73 -14.68 -2.99
C PRO A 97 -18.93 -14.03 -2.30
N GLU A 98 -19.07 -14.18 -0.99
CA GLU A 98 -20.14 -13.54 -0.24
C GLU A 98 -19.99 -12.03 -0.24
N PHE A 99 -18.77 -11.54 0.00
CA PHE A 99 -18.47 -10.11 -0.06
C PHE A 99 -18.73 -9.55 -1.47
N PHE A 100 -18.31 -10.29 -2.50
CA PHE A 100 -18.58 -9.91 -3.89
C PHE A 100 -20.08 -9.74 -4.13
N SER A 101 -20.88 -10.71 -3.68
CA SER A 101 -22.34 -10.68 -3.86
C SER A 101 -22.98 -9.46 -3.20
N VAL A 102 -22.56 -9.14 -1.97
CA VAL A 102 -23.08 -7.97 -1.24
C VAL A 102 -22.72 -6.67 -1.97
N VAL A 103 -21.47 -6.55 -2.43
CA VAL A 103 -21.02 -5.35 -3.16
C VAL A 103 -21.77 -5.20 -4.49
N ALA A 104 -21.99 -6.30 -5.20
CA ALA A 104 -22.74 -6.29 -6.45
C ALA A 104 -24.19 -5.80 -6.21
N ASP A 105 -24.82 -6.26 -5.14
CA ASP A 105 -26.16 -5.81 -4.75
C ASP A 105 -26.17 -4.32 -4.42
N LEU A 106 -25.16 -3.84 -3.68
CA LEU A 106 -25.01 -2.42 -3.36
C LEU A 106 -24.94 -1.55 -4.62
N ALA A 107 -24.25 -2.04 -5.64
CA ALA A 107 -24.06 -1.29 -6.89
C ALA A 107 -25.37 -1.10 -7.67
N GLU A 108 -26.39 -1.94 -7.41
CA GLU A 108 -27.68 -1.89 -8.09
C GLU A 108 -28.76 -1.13 -7.29
N LEU A 109 -28.45 -0.68 -6.08
CA LEU A 109 -29.42 0.04 -5.25
C LEU A 109 -29.77 1.41 -5.84
N ALA A 110 -31.04 1.80 -5.65
CA ALA A 110 -31.47 3.17 -5.94
C ALA A 110 -30.80 4.14 -4.96
N PRO A 111 -30.65 5.43 -5.32
CA PRO A 111 -29.96 6.40 -4.45
C PRO A 111 -30.50 6.46 -3.02
N GLU A 112 -31.81 6.37 -2.82
CA GLU A 112 -32.45 6.39 -1.49
C GLU A 112 -32.09 5.15 -0.67
N GLU A 113 -32.07 4.00 -1.33
CA GLU A 113 -31.70 2.73 -0.69
C GLU A 113 -30.23 2.73 -0.29
N TYR A 114 -29.39 3.22 -1.19
CA TYR A 114 -27.95 3.35 -0.94
C TYR A 114 -27.70 4.27 0.26
N ALA A 115 -28.40 5.39 0.35
CA ALA A 115 -28.28 6.33 1.47
C ALA A 115 -28.62 5.66 2.80
N SER A 116 -29.66 4.81 2.82
CA SER A 116 -30.03 4.04 4.02
C SER A 116 -28.93 3.10 4.47
N VAL A 117 -28.33 2.35 3.53
CA VAL A 117 -27.22 1.44 3.82
C VAL A 117 -26.00 2.22 4.32
N LYS A 118 -25.71 3.35 3.70
CA LYS A 118 -24.60 4.23 4.10
C LYS A 118 -24.75 4.68 5.57
N SER A 119 -25.96 5.03 5.98
CA SER A 119 -26.27 5.42 7.37
C SER A 119 -26.00 4.27 8.35
N ILE A 120 -26.38 3.05 7.99
CA ILE A 120 -26.13 1.87 8.81
C ILE A 120 -24.64 1.62 8.97
N ILE A 121 -23.88 1.70 7.87
CA ILE A 121 -22.43 1.51 7.90
C ILE A 121 -21.77 2.56 8.81
N SER A 122 -22.19 3.83 8.68
CA SER A 122 -21.66 4.92 9.52
C SER A 122 -21.91 4.66 11.00
N ALA A 123 -23.13 4.21 11.35
CA ALA A 123 -23.49 3.87 12.72
C ALA A 123 -22.64 2.74 13.29
N LEU A 124 -22.35 1.71 12.47
CA LEU A 124 -21.52 0.58 12.88
C LEU A 124 -20.07 0.99 13.13
N ARG A 125 -19.55 1.92 12.32
CA ARG A 125 -18.16 2.39 12.42
C ARG A 125 -17.91 3.35 13.56
N ASN A 126 -18.94 4.02 14.04
CA ASN A 126 -18.83 5.03 15.10
C ASN A 126 -19.08 4.48 16.51
N LYS A 127 -19.02 3.19 16.69
CA LYS A 127 -19.13 2.53 17.98
C LYS A 127 -17.85 2.66 18.81
#